data_3b5f05f3d8fc1d52f6ed804d321d1249
#
_entry.id   3b5f05f3d8fc1d52f6ed804d321d1249
#
_cell.length_a   1.000
_cell.length_b   1.000
_cell.length_c   1.000
_cell.angle_alpha   90.00
_cell.angle_beta   90.00
_cell.angle_gamma   90.00
#
_symmetry.space_group_name_H-M   'P 1'
#
loop_
_entity.id
_entity.type
_entity.pdbx_description
1 polymer ?
#
loop_
_entity_poly.entity_id
_entity_poly.type
_entity_poly.pdbx_seq_one_letter_code
_entity_poly.pdbx_strand_id
1 'polypeptide(L)'
;MRTMTTNDGASRYLTDEFGRSLILHGFNTAASAKRANGLPELTEEDVEREYADMGTNFVRYLLQWQAVEPEPGVIDEDYLAAVAERVEWYADRGYHVMLDMHQDLYSPYTNSTRVAGNGAPEWATHPDGLPVNTDLEQWELYYLEPGVIRSFDNFWATTSGDDGLMDHYADAWGSVADYFADTEAVIAYDIMNEPWGGTLQATEFETGPLAELYRRSIDTIRESDEDSWIFVEPQAVGVNWGMSTSLPRFDDPREGRARIGYAPHLYPLPLDLGSNYSDSTAAIDSALETWTDNTLRTAQRLDAPVILGEFGLDATAPGALDYVESVVDITDDTGMGWAYWSSDPGSWGPYDEEGSAQPLSDTLDRAYPRAVAGTPSTVDYDPDGRLSLDYDRDASIEAPTEFYLPENFAEGGEVTCSASCSVEWNDDRRIMSVWQSGDGPATITITA
;
A
#
# COMPACT_ATOMS: atom_id res chain seq x y z
N MET A 1 -17.46 7.38 -13.84
CA MET A 1 -16.87 6.95 -12.59
C MET A 1 -16.90 5.43 -12.47
N ARG A 2 -15.82 4.83 -12.07
CA ARG A 2 -15.67 3.38 -11.90
C ARG A 2 -15.47 3.09 -10.42
N THR A 3 -16.54 2.78 -9.70
CA THR A 3 -16.48 2.52 -8.26
C THR A 3 -16.04 1.07 -8.00
N MET A 4 -15.25 0.83 -6.95
CA MET A 4 -14.99 -0.51 -6.46
C MET A 4 -16.30 -1.14 -5.96
N THR A 5 -16.71 -2.25 -6.56
CA THR A 5 -17.94 -2.95 -6.19
C THR A 5 -17.66 -4.41 -5.88
N THR A 6 -18.39 -4.93 -4.89
CA THR A 6 -18.42 -6.36 -4.59
C THR A 6 -19.23 -7.13 -5.62
N ASN A 7 -19.24 -8.47 -5.54
CA ASN A 7 -20.01 -9.34 -6.45
C ASN A 7 -21.54 -9.10 -6.38
N ASP A 8 -22.05 -8.55 -5.30
CA ASP A 8 -23.46 -8.13 -5.14
C ASP A 8 -23.72 -6.68 -5.56
N GLY A 9 -22.67 -5.99 -6.07
CA GLY A 9 -22.75 -4.61 -6.55
C GLY A 9 -22.56 -3.54 -5.47
N ALA A 10 -22.31 -3.94 -4.22
CA ALA A 10 -22.00 -2.99 -3.15
C ALA A 10 -20.55 -2.53 -3.21
N SER A 11 -20.28 -1.28 -2.87
CA SER A 11 -18.92 -0.78 -2.70
C SER A 11 -18.24 -1.45 -1.51
N ARG A 12 -16.92 -1.66 -1.59
CA ARG A 12 -16.16 -2.27 -0.53
C ARG A 12 -14.98 -1.38 -0.12
N TYR A 13 -14.98 -1.01 1.16
CA TYR A 13 -13.95 -0.19 1.80
C TYR A 13 -13.49 -0.85 3.09
N LEU A 14 -12.31 -0.49 3.56
CA LEU A 14 -11.95 -0.67 4.96
C LEU A 14 -12.88 0.20 5.80
N THR A 15 -13.16 -0.22 7.02
CA THR A 15 -13.99 0.56 7.95
C THR A 15 -13.27 0.73 9.27
N ASP A 16 -13.47 1.90 9.91
CA ASP A 16 -13.02 2.15 11.27
C ASP A 16 -13.97 1.52 12.31
N GLU A 17 -13.66 1.73 13.59
CA GLU A 17 -14.46 1.25 14.74
C GLU A 17 -15.87 1.84 14.81
N PHE A 18 -16.12 2.96 14.13
CA PHE A 18 -17.45 3.59 14.01
C PHE A 18 -18.24 3.06 12.83
N GLY A 19 -17.65 2.23 11.97
CA GLY A 19 -18.23 1.71 10.73
C GLY A 19 -18.14 2.67 9.53
N ARG A 20 -17.37 3.77 9.64
CA ARG A 20 -17.14 4.70 8.52
C ARG A 20 -16.25 4.06 7.49
N SER A 21 -16.52 4.29 6.19
CA SER A 21 -15.60 3.90 5.11
C SER A 21 -14.36 4.77 5.13
N LEU A 22 -13.18 4.13 5.11
CA LEU A 22 -11.88 4.81 5.09
C LEU A 22 -11.38 5.02 3.65
N ILE A 23 -10.85 6.21 3.36
CA ILE A 23 -10.02 6.50 2.20
C ILE A 23 -8.63 6.83 2.74
N LEU A 24 -7.63 6.08 2.29
CA LEU A 24 -6.30 6.05 2.88
C LEU A 24 -5.28 6.65 1.91
N HIS A 25 -4.69 7.77 2.30
CA HIS A 25 -3.62 8.45 1.56
C HIS A 25 -2.34 8.46 2.38
N GLY A 26 -1.22 8.03 1.81
CA GLY A 26 0.03 8.02 2.56
C GLY A 26 1.24 7.55 1.75
N PHE A 27 2.24 7.11 2.48
CA PHE A 27 3.53 6.75 1.93
C PHE A 27 3.95 5.33 2.32
N ASN A 28 4.83 4.76 1.50
CA ASN A 28 5.72 3.72 1.96
C ASN A 28 6.80 4.35 2.84
N THR A 29 7.24 3.67 3.90
CA THR A 29 8.39 4.14 4.69
C THR A 29 9.65 4.17 3.83
N ALA A 30 10.63 4.95 4.29
CA ALA A 30 11.87 5.18 3.55
C ALA A 30 12.58 3.89 3.12
N ALA A 31 13.13 3.89 1.91
CA ALA A 31 13.91 2.78 1.34
C ALA A 31 15.14 2.38 2.21
N SER A 32 15.54 3.23 3.15
CA SER A 32 16.53 2.88 4.18
C SER A 32 16.10 1.66 5.03
N ALA A 33 14.80 1.36 5.16
CA ALA A 33 14.29 0.13 5.75
C ALA A 33 14.74 -1.15 5.00
N LYS A 34 15.14 -1.04 3.74
CA LYS A 34 15.69 -2.14 2.93
C LYS A 34 17.11 -2.56 3.37
N ARG A 35 17.75 -1.86 4.30
CA ARG A 35 19.05 -2.22 4.87
C ARG A 35 18.93 -3.37 5.87
N ALA A 36 20.08 -3.97 6.22
CA ALA A 36 20.13 -5.17 7.05
C ALA A 36 19.48 -5.03 8.43
N ASN A 37 19.38 -3.82 8.97
CA ASN A 37 18.67 -3.57 10.24
C ASN A 37 17.15 -3.53 10.10
N GLY A 38 16.62 -3.46 8.88
CA GLY A 38 15.18 -3.47 8.61
C GLY A 38 14.40 -2.25 9.11
N LEU A 39 15.08 -1.20 9.57
CA LEU A 39 14.44 0.00 10.13
C LEU A 39 14.65 1.21 9.23
N PRO A 40 13.59 1.99 8.94
CA PRO A 40 13.72 3.23 8.16
C PRO A 40 14.49 4.29 8.95
N GLU A 41 15.34 5.06 8.25
CA GLU A 41 16.05 6.22 8.77
C GLU A 41 15.15 7.46 8.76
N LEU A 42 13.97 7.35 9.36
CA LEU A 42 13.04 8.45 9.58
C LEU A 42 12.94 8.74 11.08
N THR A 43 12.50 9.93 11.40
CA THR A 43 12.30 10.41 12.76
C THR A 43 10.83 10.73 13.01
N GLU A 44 10.47 10.91 14.27
CA GLU A 44 9.12 11.37 14.63
C GLU A 44 8.81 12.77 14.03
N GLU A 45 9.84 13.65 13.86
CA GLU A 45 9.68 14.95 13.22
C GLU A 45 9.37 14.82 11.71
N ASP A 46 9.89 13.80 11.04
CA ASP A 46 9.57 13.53 9.64
C ASP A 46 8.10 13.11 9.48
N VAL A 47 7.60 12.25 10.37
CA VAL A 47 6.18 11.85 10.39
C VAL A 47 5.27 13.05 10.70
N GLU A 48 5.67 13.92 11.65
CA GLU A 48 4.94 15.15 11.96
C GLU A 48 4.84 16.07 10.75
N ARG A 49 5.96 16.26 10.05
CA ARG A 49 6.03 17.12 8.87
C ARG A 49 5.14 16.58 7.74
N GLU A 50 5.22 15.26 7.45
CA GLU A 50 4.37 14.60 6.47
C GLU A 50 2.87 14.83 6.76
N TYR A 51 2.48 14.60 8.01
CA TYR A 51 1.11 14.82 8.46
C TYR A 51 0.68 16.28 8.34
N ALA A 52 1.52 17.22 8.78
CA ALA A 52 1.19 18.64 8.77
C ALA A 52 1.10 19.22 7.37
N ASP A 53 1.97 18.79 6.45
CA ASP A 53 2.07 19.37 5.11
C ASP A 53 1.05 18.76 4.13
N MET A 54 0.73 17.47 4.26
CA MET A 54 -0.07 16.75 3.26
C MET A 54 -1.32 16.04 3.83
N GLY A 55 -1.52 16.10 5.15
CA GLY A 55 -2.72 15.55 5.81
C GLY A 55 -2.95 14.07 5.57
N THR A 56 -1.89 13.31 5.29
CA THR A 56 -1.93 11.87 5.09
C THR A 56 -2.46 11.15 6.34
N ASN A 57 -3.03 9.97 6.18
CA ASN A 57 -3.62 9.19 7.26
C ASN A 57 -3.26 7.72 7.19
N PHE A 58 -2.28 7.37 6.37
CA PHE A 58 -1.90 5.99 6.10
C PHE A 58 -0.39 5.86 5.94
N VAL A 59 0.16 4.72 6.36
CA VAL A 59 1.53 4.32 6.06
C VAL A 59 1.59 2.83 5.75
N ARG A 60 2.27 2.48 4.67
CA ARG A 60 2.73 1.12 4.40
C ARG A 60 4.14 1.00 4.98
N TYR A 61 4.23 0.34 6.14
CA TYR A 61 5.45 0.25 6.93
C TYR A 61 6.24 -1.01 6.58
N LEU A 62 7.44 -0.83 6.05
CA LEU A 62 8.30 -1.91 5.58
C LEU A 62 8.94 -2.68 6.75
N LEU A 63 8.74 -3.99 6.77
CA LEU A 63 9.49 -4.98 7.56
C LEU A 63 10.36 -5.81 6.62
N GLN A 64 11.36 -6.51 7.17
CA GLN A 64 12.11 -7.51 6.41
C GLN A 64 12.13 -8.84 7.16
N TRP A 65 11.91 -9.94 6.44
CA TRP A 65 11.96 -11.28 7.06
C TRP A 65 13.30 -11.54 7.79
N GLN A 66 14.45 -11.12 7.19
CA GLN A 66 15.76 -11.25 7.84
C GLN A 66 15.87 -10.50 9.18
N ALA A 67 15.10 -9.45 9.38
CA ALA A 67 15.10 -8.69 10.63
C ALA A 67 14.10 -9.27 11.64
N VAL A 68 13.01 -9.85 11.17
CA VAL A 68 12.01 -10.52 12.01
C VAL A 68 12.55 -11.87 12.51
N GLU A 69 13.13 -12.69 11.62
CA GLU A 69 13.64 -14.04 11.91
C GLU A 69 15.11 -14.17 11.45
N PRO A 70 16.07 -13.60 12.19
CA PRO A 70 17.49 -13.61 11.80
C PRO A 70 18.14 -15.01 11.84
N GLU A 71 17.65 -15.92 12.67
CA GLU A 71 18.04 -17.32 12.75
C GLU A 71 16.78 -18.22 12.71
N PRO A 72 16.86 -19.45 12.17
CA PRO A 72 15.68 -20.30 12.01
C PRO A 72 14.90 -20.49 13.31
N GLY A 73 13.63 -20.07 13.33
CA GLY A 73 12.73 -20.18 14.48
C GLY A 73 13.04 -19.20 15.62
N VAL A 74 13.90 -18.19 15.41
CA VAL A 74 14.24 -17.18 16.42
C VAL A 74 13.72 -15.82 15.96
N ILE A 75 12.69 -15.34 16.65
CA ILE A 75 12.11 -14.02 16.41
C ILE A 75 12.89 -12.97 17.18
N ASP A 76 13.23 -11.85 16.50
CA ASP A 76 13.90 -10.71 17.12
C ASP A 76 12.87 -9.76 17.75
N GLU A 77 12.60 -9.96 19.04
CA GLU A 77 11.66 -9.11 19.79
C GLU A 77 12.17 -7.66 19.97
N ASP A 78 13.49 -7.45 19.98
CA ASP A 78 14.07 -6.10 20.06
C ASP A 78 13.80 -5.33 18.74
N TYR A 79 13.86 -6.03 17.60
CA TYR A 79 13.46 -5.47 16.32
C TYR A 79 11.96 -5.10 16.31
N LEU A 80 11.08 -6.01 16.72
CA LEU A 80 9.64 -5.74 16.78
C LEU A 80 9.32 -4.56 17.72
N ALA A 81 10.03 -4.46 18.86
CA ALA A 81 9.89 -3.32 19.76
C ALA A 81 10.33 -1.99 19.11
N ALA A 82 11.41 -2.01 18.32
CA ALA A 82 11.85 -0.82 17.58
C ALA A 82 10.89 -0.43 16.43
N VAL A 83 10.20 -1.40 15.83
CA VAL A 83 9.10 -1.15 14.89
C VAL A 83 7.90 -0.54 15.62
N ALA A 84 7.51 -1.09 16.77
CA ALA A 84 6.38 -0.61 17.56
C ALA A 84 6.57 0.86 18.01
N GLU A 85 7.79 1.26 18.39
CA GLU A 85 8.11 2.65 18.70
C GLU A 85 7.79 3.58 17.52
N ARG A 86 8.10 3.17 16.29
CA ARG A 86 7.82 3.97 15.09
C ARG A 86 6.35 3.95 14.71
N VAL A 87 5.70 2.80 14.87
CA VAL A 87 4.24 2.69 14.70
C VAL A 87 3.51 3.64 15.65
N GLU A 88 4.01 3.82 16.90
CA GLU A 88 3.44 4.78 17.85
C GLU A 88 3.53 6.23 17.35
N TRP A 89 4.61 6.63 16.65
CA TRP A 89 4.71 7.96 16.05
C TRP A 89 3.59 8.24 15.04
N TYR A 90 3.23 7.23 14.24
CA TYR A 90 2.09 7.32 13.32
C TYR A 90 0.75 7.29 14.06
N ALA A 91 0.62 6.40 15.06
CA ALA A 91 -0.60 6.24 15.86
C ALA A 91 -0.99 7.53 16.60
N ASP A 92 -0.03 8.23 17.18
CA ASP A 92 -0.22 9.51 17.89
C ASP A 92 -0.81 10.61 16.98
N ARG A 93 -0.67 10.46 15.67
CA ARG A 93 -1.21 11.36 14.64
C ARG A 93 -2.48 10.84 13.98
N GLY A 94 -2.95 9.67 14.40
CA GLY A 94 -4.18 9.06 13.90
C GLY A 94 -4.03 8.43 12.51
N TYR A 95 -2.82 7.94 12.20
CA TYR A 95 -2.59 7.14 11.01
C TYR A 95 -3.10 5.71 11.19
N HIS A 96 -3.45 5.12 10.07
CA HIS A 96 -3.64 3.69 9.90
C HIS A 96 -2.36 3.07 9.33
N VAL A 97 -1.89 2.00 9.93
CA VAL A 97 -0.63 1.34 9.59
C VAL A 97 -0.92 0.00 8.92
N MET A 98 -0.31 -0.24 7.76
CA MET A 98 -0.20 -1.54 7.12
C MET A 98 1.26 -1.99 7.24
N LEU A 99 1.50 -3.12 7.90
CA LEU A 99 2.82 -3.74 7.96
C LEU A 99 3.04 -4.56 6.69
N ASP A 100 4.14 -4.29 5.97
CA ASP A 100 4.52 -4.95 4.73
C ASP A 100 5.78 -5.80 4.94
N MET A 101 5.73 -7.10 4.64
CA MET A 101 6.94 -7.92 4.61
C MET A 101 7.65 -7.73 3.27
N HIS A 102 8.54 -6.76 3.28
CA HIS A 102 9.20 -6.25 2.09
C HIS A 102 10.38 -7.13 1.64
N GLN A 103 10.45 -7.38 0.36
CA GLN A 103 11.57 -7.99 -0.32
C GLN A 103 11.79 -7.35 -1.69
N ASP A 104 13.06 -7.28 -2.10
CA ASP A 104 13.48 -7.09 -3.48
C ASP A 104 14.55 -8.11 -3.81
N LEU A 105 14.44 -8.76 -4.98
CA LEU A 105 15.40 -9.77 -5.45
C LEU A 105 15.56 -10.94 -4.46
N TYR A 106 14.52 -11.21 -3.65
CA TYR A 106 14.46 -12.22 -2.61
C TYR A 106 15.29 -11.90 -1.37
N SER A 107 16.57 -11.51 -1.53
CA SER A 107 17.51 -11.43 -0.42
C SER A 107 18.80 -10.70 -0.79
N PRO A 108 19.48 -10.04 0.16
CA PRO A 108 20.82 -9.49 -0.06
C PRO A 108 21.90 -10.60 -0.17
N TYR A 109 21.57 -11.87 0.13
CA TYR A 109 22.50 -13.01 0.16
C TYR A 109 22.44 -13.87 -1.09
N THR A 110 21.68 -13.50 -2.12
CA THR A 110 21.65 -14.22 -3.41
C THR A 110 23.00 -14.23 -4.10
N ASN A 111 23.88 -13.31 -3.71
CA ASN A 111 25.23 -13.16 -4.22
C ASN A 111 26.16 -12.59 -3.13
N SER A 112 27.39 -13.09 -3.05
CA SER A 112 28.43 -12.61 -2.12
C SER A 112 28.96 -11.19 -2.44
N THR A 113 28.48 -10.53 -3.52
CA THR A 113 28.94 -9.23 -4.00
C THR A 113 27.79 -8.32 -4.41
N ARG A 114 27.02 -7.81 -3.44
CA ARG A 114 26.28 -6.54 -3.53
C ARG A 114 25.29 -6.36 -4.68
N VAL A 115 24.43 -7.29 -4.96
CA VAL A 115 23.15 -6.93 -5.57
C VAL A 115 22.32 -6.29 -4.44
N ALA A 116 21.67 -5.18 -4.74
CA ALA A 116 20.90 -4.41 -3.75
C ALA A 116 19.54 -5.09 -3.41
N GLY A 117 19.56 -6.40 -3.10
CA GLY A 117 18.40 -7.13 -2.62
C GLY A 117 18.17 -6.94 -1.13
N ASN A 118 16.97 -7.25 -0.68
CA ASN A 118 16.56 -7.28 0.73
C ASN A 118 15.46 -8.34 0.92
N GLY A 119 15.05 -8.60 2.15
CA GLY A 119 13.97 -9.52 2.47
C GLY A 119 14.44 -10.74 3.24
N ALA A 120 14.71 -11.86 2.57
CA ALA A 120 15.02 -13.13 3.21
C ALA A 120 16.38 -13.17 3.92
N PRO A 121 16.49 -13.86 5.08
CA PRO A 121 17.75 -14.05 5.79
C PRO A 121 18.72 -14.98 5.07
N GLU A 122 20.00 -14.93 5.47
CA GLU A 122 21.06 -15.75 4.85
C GLU A 122 20.76 -17.26 4.91
N TRP A 123 20.25 -17.75 6.05
CA TRP A 123 19.93 -19.16 6.25
C TRP A 123 18.79 -19.67 5.35
N ALA A 124 17.90 -18.77 4.91
CA ALA A 124 16.79 -19.07 3.98
C ALA A 124 17.14 -18.82 2.51
N THR A 125 18.39 -18.39 2.21
CA THR A 125 18.79 -18.00 0.85
C THR A 125 19.65 -19.09 0.21
N HIS A 126 19.09 -19.77 -0.80
CA HIS A 126 19.74 -20.94 -1.45
C HIS A 126 19.91 -20.72 -2.95
N PRO A 127 20.93 -19.97 -3.42
CA PRO A 127 21.24 -19.78 -4.84
C PRO A 127 21.93 -20.98 -5.49
N ASP A 128 22.25 -22.05 -4.74
CA ASP A 128 22.92 -23.29 -5.19
C ASP A 128 24.23 -23.05 -5.94
N GLY A 129 24.93 -21.98 -5.59
CA GLY A 129 26.20 -21.59 -6.24
C GLY A 129 26.03 -21.05 -7.65
N LEU A 130 24.82 -20.76 -8.10
CA LEU A 130 24.56 -20.10 -9.38
C LEU A 130 25.00 -18.62 -9.33
N PRO A 131 25.51 -18.09 -10.45
CA PRO A 131 26.02 -16.73 -10.47
C PRO A 131 24.90 -15.70 -10.48
N VAL A 132 25.23 -14.50 -9.98
CA VAL A 132 24.47 -13.27 -10.19
C VAL A 132 25.43 -12.23 -10.77
N ASN A 133 25.04 -11.59 -11.87
CA ASN A 133 25.76 -10.45 -12.41
C ASN A 133 25.63 -9.26 -11.44
N THR A 134 26.69 -8.44 -11.32
CA THR A 134 26.72 -7.29 -10.41
C THR A 134 26.80 -5.95 -11.11
N ASP A 135 26.79 -5.98 -12.47
CA ASP A 135 27.06 -4.81 -13.30
C ASP A 135 25.93 -4.53 -14.32
N LEU A 136 24.67 -4.91 -13.99
CA LEU A 136 23.52 -4.58 -14.83
C LEU A 136 23.15 -3.11 -14.66
N GLU A 137 22.91 -2.42 -15.78
CA GLU A 137 22.52 -1.01 -15.79
C GLU A 137 21.07 -0.81 -15.32
N GLN A 138 20.19 -1.79 -15.58
CA GLN A 138 18.79 -1.79 -15.20
C GLN A 138 18.58 -2.75 -14.04
N TRP A 139 18.05 -2.22 -12.95
CA TRP A 139 17.88 -2.96 -11.71
C TRP A 139 16.89 -4.13 -11.85
N GLU A 140 15.82 -3.95 -12.60
CA GLU A 140 14.77 -4.94 -12.82
C GLU A 140 15.30 -6.21 -13.51
N LEU A 141 16.40 -6.09 -14.28
CA LEU A 141 17.02 -7.23 -14.95
C LEU A 141 17.68 -8.20 -13.97
N TYR A 142 17.97 -7.78 -12.74
CA TYR A 142 18.51 -8.69 -11.71
C TYR A 142 17.54 -9.81 -11.34
N TYR A 143 16.22 -9.62 -11.49
CA TYR A 143 15.25 -10.69 -11.32
C TYR A 143 15.46 -11.87 -12.29
N LEU A 144 16.13 -11.65 -13.40
CA LEU A 144 16.45 -12.68 -14.41
C LEU A 144 17.80 -13.37 -14.16
N GLU A 145 18.53 -12.98 -13.12
CA GLU A 145 19.82 -13.57 -12.80
C GLU A 145 19.66 -14.99 -12.21
N PRO A 146 20.51 -15.96 -12.64
CA PRO A 146 20.34 -17.36 -12.24
C PRO A 146 20.30 -17.62 -10.73
N GLY A 147 21.13 -16.91 -9.95
CA GLY A 147 21.14 -17.07 -8.50
C GLY A 147 19.91 -16.49 -7.81
N VAL A 148 19.33 -15.40 -8.36
CA VAL A 148 18.08 -14.81 -7.88
C VAL A 148 16.90 -15.74 -8.19
N ILE A 149 16.75 -16.14 -9.46
CA ILE A 149 15.72 -17.12 -9.88
C ILE A 149 15.77 -18.39 -9.00
N ARG A 150 16.97 -18.94 -8.78
CA ARG A 150 17.15 -20.15 -8.00
C ARG A 150 16.75 -19.97 -6.53
N SER A 151 17.01 -18.82 -5.93
CA SER A 151 16.62 -18.53 -4.56
C SER A 151 15.10 -18.48 -4.41
N PHE A 152 14.39 -17.87 -5.35
CA PHE A 152 12.94 -17.93 -5.42
C PHE A 152 12.42 -19.36 -5.68
N ASP A 153 13.01 -20.09 -6.63
CA ASP A 153 12.61 -21.47 -6.94
C ASP A 153 12.73 -22.38 -5.70
N ASN A 154 13.76 -22.19 -4.88
CA ASN A 154 13.94 -22.94 -3.65
C ASN A 154 12.93 -22.52 -2.58
N PHE A 155 12.65 -21.23 -2.43
CA PHE A 155 11.59 -20.74 -1.54
C PHE A 155 10.21 -21.33 -1.91
N TRP A 156 9.89 -21.37 -3.21
CA TRP A 156 8.62 -21.92 -3.71
C TRP A 156 8.60 -23.45 -3.80
N ALA A 157 9.67 -24.13 -3.38
CA ALA A 157 9.84 -25.59 -3.45
C ALA A 157 9.66 -26.18 -4.88
N THR A 158 10.04 -25.43 -5.92
CA THR A 158 9.84 -25.83 -7.31
C THR A 158 10.97 -26.67 -7.88
N THR A 159 12.14 -26.74 -7.22
CA THR A 159 13.35 -27.37 -7.76
C THR A 159 13.80 -28.63 -7.05
N SER A 160 13.77 -28.76 -5.72
CA SER A 160 14.46 -29.84 -5.00
C SER A 160 13.79 -30.37 -3.74
N GLY A 161 12.54 -30.06 -3.53
CA GLY A 161 11.79 -30.44 -2.34
C GLY A 161 11.51 -29.26 -1.44
N ASP A 162 10.58 -29.46 -0.53
CA ASP A 162 10.14 -28.44 0.42
C ASP A 162 11.09 -28.44 1.62
N ASP A 163 11.87 -27.36 1.76
CA ASP A 163 12.77 -27.15 2.90
C ASP A 163 12.05 -26.39 4.05
N GLY A 164 10.72 -26.20 3.94
CA GLY A 164 9.90 -25.52 4.95
C GLY A 164 10.03 -23.99 4.96
N LEU A 165 10.62 -23.38 3.93
CA LEU A 165 10.85 -21.92 3.91
C LEU A 165 9.55 -21.13 3.91
N MET A 166 8.51 -21.60 3.21
CA MET A 166 7.19 -20.95 3.26
C MET A 166 6.52 -21.11 4.63
N ASP A 167 6.78 -22.20 5.37
CA ASP A 167 6.27 -22.35 6.73
C ASP A 167 6.96 -21.37 7.67
N HIS A 168 8.29 -21.25 7.61
CA HIS A 168 9.03 -20.23 8.36
C HIS A 168 8.54 -18.82 8.08
N TYR A 169 8.27 -18.49 6.83
CA TYR A 169 7.76 -17.19 6.45
C TYR A 169 6.36 -16.94 7.04
N ALA A 170 5.48 -17.92 6.99
CA ALA A 170 4.16 -17.84 7.60
C ALA A 170 4.24 -17.76 9.13
N ASP A 171 5.13 -18.51 9.78
CA ASP A 171 5.36 -18.47 11.23
C ASP A 171 5.93 -17.12 11.67
N ALA A 172 6.81 -16.50 10.86
CA ALA A 172 7.29 -15.15 11.10
C ALA A 172 6.12 -14.13 11.07
N TRP A 173 5.20 -14.26 10.10
CA TRP A 173 3.97 -13.47 10.09
C TRP A 173 3.08 -13.71 11.30
N GLY A 174 2.93 -14.96 11.75
CA GLY A 174 2.19 -15.28 12.97
C GLY A 174 2.77 -14.55 14.19
N SER A 175 4.11 -14.50 14.28
CA SER A 175 4.82 -13.81 15.36
C SER A 175 4.64 -12.29 15.30
N VAL A 176 4.67 -11.71 14.10
CA VAL A 176 4.38 -10.28 13.89
C VAL A 176 2.93 -9.98 14.29
N ALA A 177 1.98 -10.80 13.84
CA ALA A 177 0.58 -10.63 14.16
C ALA A 177 0.30 -10.74 15.66
N ASP A 178 0.89 -11.73 16.35
CA ASP A 178 0.79 -11.88 17.81
C ASP A 178 1.33 -10.65 18.56
N TYR A 179 2.42 -10.07 18.06
CA TYR A 179 3.02 -8.87 18.67
C TYR A 179 2.15 -7.61 18.51
N PHE A 180 1.49 -7.45 17.35
CA PHE A 180 0.76 -6.23 17.00
C PHE A 180 -0.76 -6.33 17.10
N ALA A 181 -1.34 -7.49 17.45
CA ALA A 181 -2.80 -7.73 17.49
C ALA A 181 -3.57 -6.71 18.35
N ASP A 182 -2.96 -6.24 19.44
CA ASP A 182 -3.56 -5.25 20.36
C ASP A 182 -3.20 -3.79 19.99
N THR A 183 -2.52 -3.54 18.86
CA THR A 183 -2.10 -2.21 18.42
C THR A 183 -3.15 -1.62 17.48
N GLU A 184 -4.04 -0.78 17.99
CA GLU A 184 -5.20 -0.22 17.25
C GLU A 184 -4.83 0.46 15.92
N ALA A 185 -3.63 1.05 15.82
CA ALA A 185 -3.17 1.71 14.60
C ALA A 185 -2.79 0.71 13.49
N VAL A 186 -2.39 -0.53 13.84
CA VAL A 186 -2.07 -1.57 12.86
C VAL A 186 -3.36 -2.21 12.38
N ILE A 187 -3.83 -1.76 11.22
CA ILE A 187 -5.09 -2.21 10.64
C ILE A 187 -4.94 -3.29 9.57
N ALA A 188 -3.70 -3.53 9.10
CA ALA A 188 -3.46 -4.44 7.99
C ALA A 188 -2.05 -5.04 7.97
N TYR A 189 -1.95 -6.22 7.34
CA TYR A 189 -0.72 -6.92 7.00
C TYR A 189 -0.67 -7.14 5.49
N ASP A 190 0.40 -6.73 4.82
CA ASP A 190 0.69 -7.00 3.42
C ASP A 190 1.69 -8.15 3.34
N ILE A 191 1.24 -9.31 2.89
CA ILE A 191 1.95 -10.57 3.16
C ILE A 191 3.34 -10.60 2.51
N MET A 192 3.47 -10.15 1.26
CA MET A 192 4.75 -10.15 0.55
C MET A 192 4.78 -9.07 -0.52
N ASN A 193 5.75 -8.16 -0.39
CA ASN A 193 6.05 -7.19 -1.43
C ASN A 193 6.46 -7.87 -2.74
N GLU A 194 5.83 -7.49 -3.83
CA GLU A 194 6.21 -7.80 -5.21
C GLU A 194 6.63 -9.27 -5.44
N PRO A 195 5.74 -10.24 -5.23
CA PRO A 195 6.06 -11.64 -5.40
C PRO A 195 6.60 -11.96 -6.79
N TRP A 196 7.70 -12.73 -6.84
CA TRP A 196 8.32 -13.20 -8.07
C TRP A 196 8.44 -14.73 -8.06
N GLY A 197 7.96 -15.37 -9.12
CA GLY A 197 7.85 -16.84 -9.16
C GLY A 197 9.11 -17.59 -9.55
N GLY A 198 10.25 -16.90 -9.77
CA GLY A 198 11.44 -17.55 -10.29
C GLY A 198 11.19 -18.12 -11.70
N THR A 199 11.24 -19.44 -11.83
CA THR A 199 10.95 -20.12 -13.10
C THR A 199 9.46 -20.27 -13.38
N LEU A 200 8.58 -20.20 -12.36
CA LEU A 200 7.13 -20.21 -12.52
C LEU A 200 6.61 -18.80 -12.76
N GLN A 201 5.66 -18.66 -13.68
CA GLN A 201 5.14 -17.35 -14.04
C GLN A 201 3.62 -17.37 -14.21
N ALA A 202 3.00 -16.18 -14.09
CA ALA A 202 1.60 -15.93 -14.35
C ALA A 202 0.69 -16.94 -13.61
N THR A 203 -0.26 -17.54 -14.30
CA THR A 203 -1.27 -18.42 -13.69
C THR A 203 -0.66 -19.59 -12.90
N GLU A 204 0.42 -20.22 -13.37
CA GLU A 204 1.04 -21.35 -12.66
C GLU A 204 1.64 -20.90 -11.32
N PHE A 205 2.23 -19.73 -11.28
CA PHE A 205 2.78 -19.15 -10.07
C PHE A 205 1.67 -18.67 -9.12
N GLU A 206 0.76 -17.81 -9.62
CA GLU A 206 -0.25 -17.16 -8.78
C GLU A 206 -1.30 -18.13 -8.21
N THR A 207 -1.68 -19.17 -8.96
CA THR A 207 -2.64 -20.18 -8.48
C THR A 207 -1.98 -21.36 -7.76
N GLY A 208 -0.67 -21.47 -7.86
CA GLY A 208 0.15 -22.49 -7.24
C GLY A 208 0.83 -22.01 -5.96
N PRO A 209 2.18 -21.86 -5.96
CA PRO A 209 2.93 -21.60 -4.74
C PRO A 209 2.61 -20.26 -4.09
N LEU A 210 2.32 -19.19 -4.85
CA LEU A 210 1.92 -17.92 -4.26
C LEU A 210 0.61 -18.04 -3.49
N ALA A 211 -0.40 -18.68 -4.09
CA ALA A 211 -1.67 -18.91 -3.40
C ALA A 211 -1.51 -19.82 -2.17
N GLU A 212 -0.56 -20.74 -2.19
CA GLU A 212 -0.26 -21.60 -1.03
C GLU A 212 0.40 -20.81 0.10
N LEU A 213 1.38 -19.95 -0.21
CA LEU A 213 1.98 -19.05 0.79
C LEU A 213 0.92 -18.19 1.46
N TYR A 214 0.04 -17.57 0.65
CA TYR A 214 -1.00 -16.69 1.20
C TYR A 214 -1.98 -17.44 2.11
N ARG A 215 -2.37 -18.68 1.77
CA ARG A 215 -3.22 -19.48 2.66
C ARG A 215 -2.53 -19.78 3.99
N ARG A 216 -1.26 -20.20 3.96
CA ARG A 216 -0.48 -20.48 5.19
C ARG A 216 -0.38 -19.23 6.05
N SER A 217 0.01 -18.10 5.45
CA SER A 217 0.15 -16.83 6.19
C SER A 217 -1.20 -16.33 6.75
N ILE A 218 -2.29 -16.44 5.98
CA ILE A 218 -3.64 -16.09 6.47
C ILE A 218 -4.00 -16.96 7.67
N ASP A 219 -3.85 -18.29 7.56
CA ASP A 219 -4.19 -19.21 8.64
C ASP A 219 -3.37 -18.88 9.90
N THR A 220 -2.05 -18.67 9.77
CA THR A 220 -1.16 -18.38 10.91
C THR A 220 -1.43 -17.02 11.54
N ILE A 221 -1.65 -15.96 10.74
CA ILE A 221 -2.03 -14.62 11.26
C ILE A 221 -3.32 -14.71 12.06
N ARG A 222 -4.31 -15.47 11.57
CA ARG A 222 -5.63 -15.61 12.22
C ARG A 222 -5.61 -16.42 13.52
N GLU A 223 -4.51 -17.06 13.87
CA GLU A 223 -4.34 -17.65 15.20
C GLU A 223 -4.22 -16.60 16.31
N SER A 224 -3.73 -15.41 15.98
CA SER A 224 -3.48 -14.31 16.93
C SER A 224 -4.30 -13.04 16.66
N ASP A 225 -4.63 -12.73 15.42
CA ASP A 225 -5.33 -11.51 15.02
C ASP A 225 -6.55 -11.82 14.12
N GLU A 226 -7.75 -11.70 14.69
CA GLU A 226 -9.01 -11.88 13.98
C GLU A 226 -9.51 -10.57 13.33
N ASP A 227 -8.93 -9.41 13.67
CA ASP A 227 -9.52 -8.10 13.35
C ASP A 227 -8.82 -7.35 12.21
N SER A 228 -7.51 -7.43 12.07
CA SER A 228 -6.78 -6.72 11.02
C SER A 228 -7.08 -7.27 9.63
N TRP A 229 -6.96 -6.42 8.63
CA TRP A 229 -7.03 -6.82 7.22
C TRP A 229 -5.75 -7.54 6.80
N ILE A 230 -5.88 -8.49 5.88
CA ILE A 230 -4.72 -9.15 5.26
C ILE A 230 -4.76 -8.81 3.77
N PHE A 231 -3.70 -8.17 3.27
CA PHE A 231 -3.55 -7.81 1.88
C PHE A 231 -2.70 -8.84 1.13
N VAL A 232 -3.10 -9.08 -0.11
CA VAL A 232 -2.39 -9.95 -1.04
C VAL A 232 -2.01 -9.17 -2.27
N GLU A 233 -0.76 -9.33 -2.70
CA GLU A 233 -0.25 -8.77 -3.94
C GLU A 233 -0.29 -9.79 -5.07
N PRO A 234 -0.44 -9.37 -6.33
CA PRO A 234 -0.23 -10.23 -7.49
C PRO A 234 1.28 -10.42 -7.73
N GLN A 235 1.65 -11.28 -8.67
CA GLN A 235 3.03 -11.24 -9.14
C GLN A 235 3.34 -9.86 -9.74
N ALA A 236 4.49 -9.27 -9.36
CA ALA A 236 4.85 -7.91 -9.77
C ALA A 236 5.02 -7.79 -11.28
N VAL A 237 5.87 -8.64 -11.85
CA VAL A 237 6.20 -8.57 -13.29
C VAL A 237 4.96 -8.81 -14.16
N GLY A 238 4.64 -7.83 -14.96
CA GLY A 238 3.48 -7.81 -15.83
C GLY A 238 2.25 -7.16 -15.19
N VAL A 239 1.90 -7.46 -13.94
CA VAL A 239 0.73 -6.85 -13.30
C VAL A 239 0.97 -5.38 -12.98
N ASN A 240 2.16 -5.01 -12.50
CA ASN A 240 2.56 -3.61 -12.31
C ASN A 240 2.54 -2.80 -13.63
N TRP A 241 2.65 -3.47 -14.76
CA TRP A 241 2.59 -2.87 -16.10
C TRP A 241 1.17 -2.80 -16.70
N GLY A 242 0.16 -3.27 -15.94
CA GLY A 242 -1.23 -3.26 -16.36
C GLY A 242 -1.81 -4.60 -16.81
N MET A 243 -1.05 -5.71 -16.77
CA MET A 243 -1.60 -7.04 -17.09
C MET A 243 -2.56 -7.51 -15.99
N SER A 244 -3.43 -8.48 -16.35
CA SER A 244 -4.34 -9.07 -15.39
C SER A 244 -3.68 -10.13 -14.53
N THR A 245 -4.09 -10.25 -13.26
CA THR A 245 -3.69 -11.33 -12.35
C THR A 245 -4.63 -12.53 -12.41
N SER A 246 -4.09 -13.70 -12.09
CA SER A 246 -4.82 -14.98 -11.91
C SER A 246 -4.97 -15.35 -10.42
N LEU A 247 -4.62 -14.48 -9.48
CA LEU A 247 -4.78 -14.75 -8.04
C LEU A 247 -6.18 -15.30 -7.74
N PRO A 248 -6.32 -16.41 -7.01
CA PRO A 248 -7.62 -16.90 -6.58
C PRO A 248 -8.21 -16.04 -5.46
N ARG A 249 -9.50 -16.17 -5.22
CA ARG A 249 -10.10 -15.70 -3.97
C ARG A 249 -9.60 -16.56 -2.82
N PHE A 250 -9.31 -15.91 -1.68
CA PHE A 250 -8.88 -16.58 -0.46
C PHE A 250 -10.04 -16.67 0.54
N ASP A 251 -10.11 -17.78 1.23
CA ASP A 251 -10.96 -17.94 2.40
C ASP A 251 -10.28 -17.27 3.61
N ASP A 252 -11.08 -16.67 4.48
CA ASP A 252 -10.64 -16.10 5.73
C ASP A 252 -11.27 -16.91 6.87
N PRO A 253 -10.49 -17.58 7.72
CA PRO A 253 -11.04 -18.45 8.78
C PRO A 253 -11.76 -17.70 9.91
N ARG A 254 -11.65 -16.35 9.97
CA ARG A 254 -12.34 -15.53 10.95
C ARG A 254 -13.86 -15.63 10.85
N GLU A 255 -14.58 -15.34 11.95
CA GLU A 255 -16.03 -15.22 11.91
C GLU A 255 -16.47 -13.95 11.16
N GLY A 256 -17.54 -14.07 10.36
CA GLY A 256 -18.13 -12.97 9.63
C GLY A 256 -17.59 -12.79 8.21
N ARG A 257 -17.57 -11.54 7.73
CA ARG A 257 -17.10 -11.24 6.37
C ARG A 257 -15.56 -11.28 6.33
N ALA A 258 -15.02 -11.91 5.30
CA ALA A 258 -13.58 -11.96 5.09
C ALA A 258 -12.94 -10.55 5.07
N ARG A 259 -11.81 -10.41 5.73
CA ARG A 259 -10.98 -9.19 5.71
C ARG A 259 -9.71 -9.42 4.90
N ILE A 260 -9.91 -9.81 3.63
CA ILE A 260 -8.82 -9.97 2.65
C ILE A 260 -8.90 -8.81 1.67
N GLY A 261 -7.82 -8.06 1.53
CA GLY A 261 -7.65 -6.93 0.61
C GLY A 261 -6.72 -7.27 -0.56
N TYR A 262 -6.63 -6.37 -1.52
CA TYR A 262 -5.78 -6.49 -2.70
C TYR A 262 -4.90 -5.25 -2.82
N ALA A 263 -3.57 -5.43 -2.83
CA ALA A 263 -2.57 -4.34 -2.86
C ALA A 263 -1.70 -4.43 -4.13
N PRO A 264 -2.22 -4.12 -5.32
CA PRO A 264 -1.41 -4.07 -6.53
C PRO A 264 -0.51 -2.85 -6.54
N HIS A 265 0.65 -2.94 -7.23
CA HIS A 265 1.52 -1.82 -7.54
C HIS A 265 1.29 -1.31 -8.96
N LEU A 266 1.78 -0.09 -9.24
CA LEU A 266 1.64 0.54 -10.55
C LEU A 266 2.96 1.22 -10.98
N TYR A 267 3.69 0.53 -11.83
CA TYR A 267 4.91 1.01 -12.49
C TYR A 267 4.81 0.71 -13.98
N PRO A 268 4.26 1.62 -14.81
CA PRO A 268 4.13 1.40 -16.25
C PRO A 268 5.44 1.01 -16.92
N LEU A 269 5.45 -0.03 -17.75
CA LEU A 269 6.65 -0.58 -18.37
C LEU A 269 7.58 0.46 -19.03
N PRO A 270 7.09 1.53 -19.71
CA PRO A 270 8.02 2.54 -20.24
C PRO A 270 8.84 3.24 -19.15
N LEU A 271 8.27 3.48 -17.96
CA LEU A 271 8.99 4.08 -16.82
C LEU A 271 10.02 3.11 -16.26
N ASP A 272 9.67 1.85 -16.03
CA ASP A 272 10.59 0.80 -15.59
C ASP A 272 11.77 0.59 -16.56
N LEU A 273 11.55 0.81 -17.84
CA LEU A 273 12.62 0.74 -18.85
C LEU A 273 13.41 2.05 -19.03
N GLY A 274 13.25 3.00 -18.09
CA GLY A 274 14.03 4.23 -18.04
C GLY A 274 13.58 5.33 -19.00
N SER A 275 12.33 5.25 -19.52
CA SER A 275 11.69 6.37 -20.21
C SER A 275 11.15 7.39 -19.18
N ASN A 276 10.58 8.48 -19.64
CA ASN A 276 9.87 9.45 -18.82
C ASN A 276 8.43 9.64 -19.34
N TYR A 277 7.58 10.28 -18.52
CA TYR A 277 6.18 10.47 -18.87
C TYR A 277 6.02 11.34 -20.12
N SER A 278 6.75 12.46 -20.22
CA SER A 278 6.65 13.38 -21.38
C SER A 278 6.95 12.71 -22.72
N ASP A 279 7.90 11.79 -22.76
CA ASP A 279 8.29 11.10 -23.99
C ASP A 279 7.39 9.88 -24.32
N SER A 280 6.68 9.36 -23.34
CA SER A 280 5.89 8.12 -23.44
C SER A 280 4.43 8.27 -23.01
N THR A 281 3.89 9.49 -22.90
CA THR A 281 2.56 9.81 -22.37
C THR A 281 1.47 8.87 -22.88
N ALA A 282 1.29 8.73 -24.19
CA ALA A 282 0.22 7.90 -24.75
C ALA A 282 0.33 6.41 -24.40
N ALA A 283 1.56 5.89 -24.23
CA ALA A 283 1.78 4.50 -23.86
C ALA A 283 1.51 4.30 -22.36
N ILE A 284 1.92 5.28 -21.54
CA ILE A 284 1.70 5.26 -20.10
C ILE A 284 0.20 5.43 -19.79
N ASP A 285 -0.49 6.41 -20.38
CA ASP A 285 -1.94 6.59 -20.20
C ASP A 285 -2.73 5.32 -20.55
N SER A 286 -2.37 4.66 -21.66
CA SER A 286 -2.98 3.37 -22.03
C SER A 286 -2.68 2.26 -21.02
N ALA A 287 -1.51 2.28 -20.38
CA ALA A 287 -1.18 1.34 -19.31
C ALA A 287 -1.99 1.65 -18.05
N LEU A 288 -2.14 2.92 -17.67
CA LEU A 288 -2.96 3.37 -16.54
C LEU A 288 -4.42 2.93 -16.71
N GLU A 289 -5.03 3.17 -17.89
CA GLU A 289 -6.39 2.72 -18.18
C GLU A 289 -6.53 1.19 -18.06
N THR A 290 -5.59 0.45 -18.64
CA THR A 290 -5.61 -1.03 -18.62
C THR A 290 -5.41 -1.57 -17.21
N TRP A 291 -4.49 -0.99 -16.45
CA TRP A 291 -4.25 -1.35 -15.05
C TRP A 291 -5.50 -1.10 -14.20
N THR A 292 -6.11 0.06 -14.33
CA THR A 292 -7.35 0.43 -13.61
C THR A 292 -8.47 -0.58 -13.89
N ASP A 293 -8.71 -0.89 -15.16
CA ASP A 293 -9.73 -1.87 -15.57
C ASP A 293 -9.47 -3.27 -15.02
N ASN A 294 -8.21 -3.71 -15.04
CA ASN A 294 -7.82 -5.03 -14.54
C ASN A 294 -7.89 -5.08 -13.01
N THR A 295 -7.47 -4.02 -12.33
CA THR A 295 -7.52 -3.89 -10.87
C THR A 295 -8.95 -3.92 -10.36
N LEU A 296 -9.86 -3.13 -10.93
CA LEU A 296 -11.27 -3.12 -10.53
C LEU A 296 -11.96 -4.48 -10.79
N ARG A 297 -11.67 -5.14 -11.93
CA ARG A 297 -12.18 -6.50 -12.20
C ARG A 297 -11.64 -7.52 -11.20
N THR A 298 -10.38 -7.39 -10.82
CA THR A 298 -9.75 -8.25 -9.81
C THR A 298 -10.37 -8.04 -8.43
N ALA A 299 -10.50 -6.79 -7.98
CA ALA A 299 -11.16 -6.43 -6.74
C ALA A 299 -12.57 -7.03 -6.63
N GLN A 300 -13.36 -6.90 -7.70
CA GLN A 300 -14.70 -7.50 -7.77
C GLN A 300 -14.64 -9.03 -7.68
N ARG A 301 -13.70 -9.68 -8.40
CA ARG A 301 -13.56 -11.15 -8.39
C ARG A 301 -13.11 -11.68 -7.04
N LEU A 302 -12.19 -10.97 -6.38
CA LEU A 302 -11.68 -11.32 -5.06
C LEU A 302 -12.65 -10.95 -3.94
N ASP A 303 -13.62 -10.07 -4.20
CA ASP A 303 -14.48 -9.44 -3.20
C ASP A 303 -13.63 -8.66 -2.16
N ALA A 304 -12.68 -7.86 -2.65
CA ALA A 304 -11.64 -7.22 -1.86
C ALA A 304 -11.64 -5.68 -2.01
N PRO A 305 -11.37 -4.91 -0.95
CA PRO A 305 -10.96 -3.52 -1.09
C PRO A 305 -9.59 -3.45 -1.75
N VAL A 306 -9.26 -2.31 -2.34
CA VAL A 306 -7.98 -2.07 -2.99
C VAL A 306 -7.25 -0.93 -2.29
N ILE A 307 -5.96 -1.15 -2.03
CA ILE A 307 -4.98 -0.09 -1.77
C ILE A 307 -3.92 -0.21 -2.86
N LEU A 308 -3.66 0.86 -3.61
CA LEU A 308 -2.50 0.95 -4.49
C LEU A 308 -1.25 0.98 -3.59
N GLY A 309 -0.58 -0.18 -3.44
CA GLY A 309 0.49 -0.40 -2.47
C GLY A 309 1.74 0.40 -2.79
N GLU A 310 2.05 0.55 -4.07
CA GLU A 310 3.16 1.38 -4.54
C GLU A 310 2.87 2.01 -5.90
N PHE A 311 3.28 3.24 -6.05
CA PHE A 311 3.53 3.96 -7.29
C PHE A 311 4.49 5.11 -7.01
N GLY A 312 5.27 5.53 -7.98
CA GLY A 312 6.23 6.63 -7.79
C GLY A 312 7.23 6.68 -8.92
N LEU A 313 8.06 7.70 -8.92
CA LEU A 313 9.20 7.85 -9.82
C LEU A 313 10.12 8.95 -9.33
N ASP A 314 11.26 9.12 -9.99
CA ASP A 314 12.10 10.32 -9.81
C ASP A 314 11.30 11.58 -10.23
N ALA A 315 10.89 12.39 -9.26
CA ALA A 315 10.07 13.59 -9.46
C ALA A 315 10.78 14.70 -10.28
N THR A 316 12.09 14.54 -10.53
CA THR A 316 12.86 15.45 -11.41
C THR A 316 12.79 15.04 -12.88
N ALA A 317 12.25 13.86 -13.19
CA ALA A 317 12.10 13.40 -14.57
C ALA A 317 11.04 14.22 -15.33
N PRO A 318 11.20 14.40 -16.65
CA PRO A 318 10.25 15.15 -17.45
C PRO A 318 8.83 14.59 -17.38
N GLY A 319 7.87 15.41 -16.95
CA GLY A 319 6.44 15.04 -16.81
C GLY A 319 6.13 14.17 -15.58
N ALA A 320 7.06 14.07 -14.62
CA ALA A 320 6.85 13.24 -13.43
C ALA A 320 5.62 13.65 -12.63
N LEU A 321 5.44 14.94 -12.40
CA LEU A 321 4.27 15.45 -11.66
C LEU A 321 2.95 15.18 -12.39
N ASP A 322 2.92 15.32 -13.72
CA ASP A 322 1.74 15.02 -14.54
C ASP A 322 1.36 13.52 -14.44
N TYR A 323 2.38 12.63 -14.35
CA TYR A 323 2.16 11.20 -14.10
C TYR A 323 1.56 10.96 -12.73
N VAL A 324 2.15 11.54 -11.67
CA VAL A 324 1.65 11.39 -10.30
C VAL A 324 0.22 11.92 -10.20
N GLU A 325 -0.08 13.10 -10.76
CA GLU A 325 -1.42 13.66 -10.83
C GLU A 325 -2.41 12.70 -11.51
N SER A 326 -2.02 12.12 -12.65
CA SER A 326 -2.85 11.13 -13.36
C SER A 326 -3.17 9.90 -12.50
N VAL A 327 -2.21 9.43 -11.69
CA VAL A 327 -2.42 8.27 -10.82
C VAL A 327 -3.33 8.63 -9.64
N VAL A 328 -3.09 9.76 -8.95
CA VAL A 328 -3.94 10.15 -7.82
C VAL A 328 -5.36 10.51 -8.25
N ASP A 329 -5.56 11.06 -9.46
CA ASP A 329 -6.89 11.28 -10.05
C ASP A 329 -7.63 9.94 -10.29
N ILE A 330 -6.92 8.88 -10.70
CA ILE A 330 -7.50 7.53 -10.82
C ILE A 330 -7.94 7.01 -9.45
N THR A 331 -7.14 7.25 -8.40
CA THR A 331 -7.50 6.79 -7.05
C THR A 331 -8.70 7.56 -6.49
N ASP A 332 -8.78 8.85 -6.70
CA ASP A 332 -9.96 9.67 -6.36
C ASP A 332 -11.21 9.18 -7.10
N ASP A 333 -11.10 8.97 -8.41
CA ASP A 333 -12.20 8.48 -9.27
C ASP A 333 -12.73 7.10 -8.88
N THR A 334 -11.89 6.27 -8.29
CA THR A 334 -12.21 4.87 -7.93
C THR A 334 -12.45 4.67 -6.45
N GLY A 335 -12.03 5.61 -5.60
CA GLY A 335 -12.05 5.50 -4.14
C GLY A 335 -11.02 4.50 -3.58
N MET A 336 -9.96 4.19 -4.33
CA MET A 336 -8.83 3.39 -3.83
C MET A 336 -8.00 4.21 -2.85
N GLY A 337 -7.51 3.58 -1.77
CA GLY A 337 -6.40 4.12 -1.00
C GLY A 337 -5.09 3.98 -1.77
N TRP A 338 -4.06 4.73 -1.35
CA TRP A 338 -2.74 4.65 -1.96
C TRP A 338 -1.61 4.89 -0.97
N ALA A 339 -0.43 4.30 -1.27
CA ALA A 339 0.84 4.58 -0.64
C ALA A 339 1.88 4.95 -1.71
N TYR A 340 2.34 6.19 -1.72
CA TYR A 340 3.37 6.66 -2.64
C TYR A 340 4.75 6.06 -2.28
N TRP A 341 5.54 5.69 -3.25
CA TRP A 341 6.92 5.26 -3.07
C TRP A 341 7.86 6.44 -3.34
N SER A 342 8.47 7.07 -2.31
CA SER A 342 8.39 6.76 -0.88
C SER A 342 8.57 8.04 -0.06
N SER A 343 8.55 7.93 1.27
CA SER A 343 8.83 9.05 2.17
C SER A 343 10.31 9.45 2.23
N ASP A 344 11.19 8.82 1.42
CA ASP A 344 12.61 9.16 1.38
C ASP A 344 12.84 10.62 1.03
N PRO A 345 13.78 11.30 1.68
CA PRO A 345 14.28 12.58 1.19
C PRO A 345 15.04 12.39 -0.14
N GLY A 346 14.92 13.36 -1.04
CA GLY A 346 15.55 13.33 -2.35
C GLY A 346 14.55 13.25 -3.51
N SER A 347 15.02 12.87 -4.71
CA SER A 347 14.22 13.01 -5.94
C SER A 347 12.98 12.11 -6.05
N TRP A 348 12.85 11.09 -5.20
CA TRP A 348 11.69 10.19 -5.16
C TRP A 348 10.66 10.59 -4.11
N GLY A 349 11.01 11.46 -3.17
CA GLY A 349 10.14 11.84 -2.07
C GLY A 349 9.61 13.27 -2.15
N PRO A 350 8.69 13.64 -1.26
CA PRO A 350 8.09 14.97 -1.23
C PRO A 350 9.04 16.05 -0.68
N TYR A 351 10.17 15.65 -0.09
CA TYR A 351 11.16 16.56 0.50
C TYR A 351 12.55 16.31 -0.07
N ASP A 352 13.35 17.38 -0.18
CA ASP A 352 14.77 17.26 -0.53
C ASP A 352 15.61 16.71 0.64
N GLU A 353 16.92 16.51 0.41
CA GLU A 353 17.85 16.01 1.44
C GLU A 353 18.01 16.97 2.64
N GLU A 354 17.68 18.25 2.47
CA GLU A 354 17.66 19.28 3.50
C GLU A 354 16.31 19.39 4.22
N GLY A 355 15.30 18.62 3.82
CA GLY A 355 13.96 18.57 4.37
C GLY A 355 13.03 19.69 3.90
N SER A 356 13.39 20.38 2.80
CA SER A 356 12.51 21.39 2.18
C SER A 356 11.51 20.72 1.25
N ALA A 357 10.26 21.20 1.26
CA ALA A 357 9.21 20.71 0.38
C ALA A 357 9.57 20.86 -1.11
N GLN A 358 9.26 19.84 -1.90
CA GLN A 358 9.44 19.80 -3.35
C GLN A 358 8.09 19.93 -4.05
N PRO A 359 8.04 20.23 -5.36
CA PRO A 359 6.77 20.32 -6.09
C PRO A 359 5.90 19.05 -6.03
N LEU A 360 6.51 17.91 -5.73
CA LEU A 360 5.79 16.65 -5.52
C LEU A 360 4.86 16.73 -4.29
N SER A 361 5.25 17.42 -3.22
CA SER A 361 4.40 17.57 -2.04
C SER A 361 3.11 18.33 -2.39
N ASP A 362 3.19 19.36 -3.25
CA ASP A 362 2.00 20.11 -3.70
C ASP A 362 1.05 19.22 -4.52
N THR A 363 1.57 18.25 -5.30
CA THR A 363 0.75 17.30 -6.07
C THR A 363 0.05 16.29 -5.16
N LEU A 364 0.69 15.89 -4.06
CA LEU A 364 0.16 14.92 -3.10
C LEU A 364 -0.69 15.54 -1.98
N ASP A 365 -0.60 16.89 -1.75
CA ASP A 365 -1.43 17.65 -0.82
C ASP A 365 -2.82 17.91 -1.43
N ARG A 366 -3.74 16.94 -1.28
CA ARG A 366 -5.08 16.94 -1.91
C ARG A 366 -6.17 16.94 -0.86
N ALA A 367 -7.24 17.70 -1.12
CA ALA A 367 -8.45 17.58 -0.31
C ALA A 367 -9.14 16.23 -0.58
N TYR A 368 -9.49 15.50 0.48
CA TYR A 368 -10.15 14.20 0.35
C TYR A 368 -11.00 13.85 1.58
N PRO A 369 -12.03 12.99 1.45
CA PRO A 369 -12.77 12.46 2.58
C PRO A 369 -11.95 11.33 3.24
N ARG A 370 -11.46 11.53 4.45
CA ARG A 370 -10.65 10.56 5.22
C ARG A 370 -11.48 9.40 5.75
N ALA A 371 -12.68 9.73 6.24
CA ALA A 371 -13.62 8.76 6.80
C ALA A 371 -15.06 9.17 6.49
N VAL A 372 -15.84 8.31 5.90
CA VAL A 372 -17.17 8.61 5.37
C VAL A 372 -18.24 7.86 6.17
N ALA A 373 -19.20 8.59 6.73
CA ALA A 373 -20.33 8.01 7.48
C ALA A 373 -21.36 7.35 6.55
N GLY A 374 -20.95 6.32 5.84
CA GLY A 374 -21.66 5.60 4.79
C GLY A 374 -20.72 5.02 3.74
N THR A 375 -21.22 4.82 2.53
CA THR A 375 -20.44 4.25 1.41
C THR A 375 -20.20 5.31 0.36
N PRO A 376 -18.93 5.71 0.11
CA PRO A 376 -18.59 6.65 -0.96
C PRO A 376 -19.00 6.11 -2.33
N SER A 377 -19.46 6.99 -3.19
CA SER A 377 -19.76 6.67 -4.59
C SER A 377 -19.02 7.55 -5.58
N THR A 378 -18.75 8.81 -5.23
CA THR A 378 -17.97 9.76 -6.04
C THR A 378 -17.19 10.68 -5.12
N VAL A 379 -15.90 10.82 -5.37
CA VAL A 379 -15.07 11.92 -4.89
C VAL A 379 -14.67 12.73 -6.11
N ASP A 380 -14.91 14.03 -6.10
CA ASP A 380 -14.59 14.96 -7.19
C ASP A 380 -13.82 16.14 -6.58
N TYR A 381 -12.51 16.13 -6.77
CA TYR A 381 -11.60 17.18 -6.30
C TYR A 381 -11.14 18.05 -7.45
N ASP A 382 -11.23 19.36 -7.27
CA ASP A 382 -10.71 20.38 -8.16
C ASP A 382 -9.65 21.18 -7.39
N PRO A 383 -8.38 21.16 -7.82
CA PRO A 383 -7.30 21.93 -7.19
C PRO A 383 -7.57 23.44 -7.07
N ASP A 384 -8.47 23.99 -7.90
CA ASP A 384 -8.91 25.39 -7.78
C ASP A 384 -9.77 25.67 -6.53
N GLY A 385 -9.97 24.66 -5.67
CA GLY A 385 -10.57 24.80 -4.34
C GLY A 385 -12.01 24.29 -4.25
N ARG A 386 -12.29 23.13 -4.82
CA ARG A 386 -13.58 22.45 -4.65
C ARG A 386 -13.40 20.95 -4.40
N LEU A 387 -14.06 20.45 -3.36
CA LEU A 387 -14.21 19.02 -3.10
C LEU A 387 -15.69 18.66 -3.01
N SER A 388 -16.13 17.61 -3.71
CA SER A 388 -17.48 17.08 -3.62
C SER A 388 -17.46 15.57 -3.37
N LEU A 389 -18.23 15.12 -2.38
CA LEU A 389 -18.47 13.74 -2.04
C LEU A 389 -19.92 13.38 -2.29
N ASP A 390 -20.18 12.43 -3.20
CA ASP A 390 -21.45 11.71 -3.26
C ASP A 390 -21.29 10.38 -2.55
N TYR A 391 -22.27 10.02 -1.68
CA TYR A 391 -22.20 8.79 -0.90
C TYR A 391 -23.59 8.30 -0.50
N ASP A 392 -23.67 7.03 -0.14
CA ASP A 392 -24.86 6.44 0.47
C ASP A 392 -24.72 6.53 1.99
N ARG A 393 -25.41 7.53 2.59
CA ARG A 393 -25.32 7.83 4.02
C ARG A 393 -25.97 6.71 4.83
N ASP A 394 -25.23 6.16 5.81
CA ASP A 394 -25.76 5.21 6.78
C ASP A 394 -26.14 5.93 8.08
N ALA A 395 -27.43 6.04 8.36
CA ALA A 395 -27.94 6.72 9.54
C ALA A 395 -27.58 6.03 10.87
N SER A 396 -27.10 4.78 10.84
CA SER A 396 -26.62 4.08 12.04
C SER A 396 -25.23 4.54 12.49
N ILE A 397 -24.47 5.20 11.60
CA ILE A 397 -23.16 5.76 11.90
C ILE A 397 -23.34 7.17 12.49
N GLU A 398 -23.09 7.31 13.80
CA GLU A 398 -23.23 8.59 14.51
C GLU A 398 -21.99 9.50 14.34
N ALA A 399 -20.82 8.93 14.01
CA ALA A 399 -19.60 9.67 13.77
C ALA A 399 -19.69 10.53 12.49
N PRO A 400 -18.97 11.66 12.42
CA PRO A 400 -19.00 12.55 11.25
C PRO A 400 -18.31 11.94 10.04
N THR A 401 -18.66 12.42 8.86
CA THR A 401 -17.76 12.35 7.69
C THR A 401 -16.65 13.36 7.90
N GLU A 402 -15.40 12.93 7.78
CA GLU A 402 -14.22 13.76 7.96
C GLU A 402 -13.49 13.99 6.63
N PHE A 403 -13.09 15.25 6.41
CA PHE A 403 -12.33 15.67 5.24
C PHE A 403 -11.03 16.31 5.68
N TYR A 404 -9.95 15.96 5.00
CA TYR A 404 -8.74 16.77 5.02
C TYR A 404 -8.86 17.86 3.96
N LEU A 405 -8.44 19.08 4.29
CA LEU A 405 -8.48 20.24 3.40
C LEU A 405 -7.12 20.96 3.39
N PRO A 406 -6.46 21.07 2.22
CA PRO A 406 -5.23 21.85 2.04
C PRO A 406 -5.34 23.33 2.42
N GLU A 407 -4.21 24.04 2.43
CA GLU A 407 -4.15 25.45 2.83
C GLU A 407 -4.99 26.39 1.95
N ASN A 408 -5.25 26.03 0.70
CA ASN A 408 -6.12 26.80 -0.19
C ASN A 408 -7.60 26.84 0.26
N PHE A 409 -8.03 25.93 1.17
CA PHE A 409 -9.34 25.99 1.83
C PHE A 409 -9.26 26.83 3.11
N ALA A 410 -9.18 28.13 2.98
CA ALA A 410 -9.07 29.07 4.10
C ALA A 410 -10.21 28.86 5.12
N GLU A 411 -9.87 28.77 6.43
CA GLU A 411 -10.82 28.57 7.52
C GLU A 411 -11.78 27.37 7.30
N GLY A 412 -11.36 26.35 6.50
CA GLY A 412 -12.17 25.16 6.18
C GLY A 412 -13.16 25.33 5.03
N GLY A 413 -13.20 26.48 4.37
CA GLY A 413 -14.08 26.72 3.23
C GLY A 413 -15.57 26.81 3.56
N GLU A 414 -16.41 26.89 2.53
CA GLU A 414 -17.88 26.88 2.64
C GLU A 414 -18.43 25.48 2.40
N VAL A 415 -19.14 24.92 3.40
CA VAL A 415 -19.74 23.57 3.32
C VAL A 415 -21.20 23.65 2.91
N THR A 416 -21.58 22.92 1.87
CA THR A 416 -22.95 22.72 1.41
C THR A 416 -23.32 21.25 1.45
N CYS A 417 -24.45 20.90 2.08
CA CYS A 417 -24.95 19.54 2.18
C CYS A 417 -26.31 19.40 1.47
N SER A 418 -26.58 18.23 0.88
CA SER A 418 -27.88 17.91 0.27
C SER A 418 -29.02 17.80 1.29
N ALA A 419 -28.70 17.64 2.59
CA ALA A 419 -29.63 17.65 3.71
C ALA A 419 -29.09 18.55 4.83
N SER A 420 -29.85 18.68 5.95
CA SER A 420 -29.36 19.46 7.09
C SER A 420 -28.08 18.88 7.65
N CYS A 421 -27.06 19.71 7.83
CA CYS A 421 -25.79 19.31 8.41
C CYS A 421 -25.30 20.33 9.46
N SER A 422 -24.40 19.87 10.33
CA SER A 422 -23.56 20.68 11.19
C SER A 422 -22.09 20.37 10.90
N VAL A 423 -21.24 21.36 11.07
CA VAL A 423 -19.82 21.28 10.75
C VAL A 423 -18.98 21.71 11.95
N GLU A 424 -17.78 21.13 12.03
CA GLU A 424 -16.72 21.53 12.95
C GLU A 424 -15.40 21.57 12.20
N TRP A 425 -14.68 22.67 12.29
CA TRP A 425 -13.37 22.86 11.69
C TRP A 425 -12.28 22.76 12.75
N ASN A 426 -11.30 21.91 12.52
CA ASN A 426 -10.08 21.83 13.30
C ASN A 426 -8.93 22.43 12.47
N ASP A 427 -8.55 23.66 12.80
CA ASP A 427 -7.55 24.43 12.08
C ASP A 427 -6.14 23.82 12.20
N ASP A 428 -5.79 23.32 13.39
CA ASP A 428 -4.46 22.71 13.65
C ASP A 428 -4.22 21.44 12.81
N ARG A 429 -5.29 20.71 12.51
CA ARG A 429 -5.24 19.44 11.76
C ARG A 429 -5.74 19.56 10.33
N ARG A 430 -6.28 20.70 9.96
CA ARG A 430 -6.97 20.95 8.68
C ARG A 430 -8.07 19.91 8.39
N ILE A 431 -8.84 19.54 9.42
CA ILE A 431 -9.90 18.54 9.34
C ILE A 431 -11.27 19.21 9.47
N MET A 432 -12.12 18.99 8.47
CA MET A 432 -13.53 19.35 8.49
C MET A 432 -14.37 18.13 8.85
N SER A 433 -15.08 18.18 9.97
CA SER A 433 -16.03 17.16 10.41
C SER A 433 -17.45 17.60 10.04
N VAL A 434 -18.20 16.73 9.35
CA VAL A 434 -19.55 17.01 8.87
C VAL A 434 -20.54 15.95 9.35
N TRP A 435 -21.51 16.34 10.18
CA TRP A 435 -22.64 15.51 10.58
C TRP A 435 -23.84 15.85 9.69
N GLN A 436 -24.13 15.02 8.70
CA GLN A 436 -25.30 15.19 7.84
C GLN A 436 -26.46 14.31 8.31
N SER A 437 -27.66 14.88 8.29
CA SER A 437 -28.88 14.14 8.63
C SER A 437 -29.40 13.33 7.44
N GLY A 438 -30.21 12.29 7.76
CA GLY A 438 -30.85 11.46 6.73
C GLY A 438 -30.20 10.09 6.58
N ASP A 439 -30.70 9.32 5.63
CA ASP A 439 -30.26 7.99 5.25
C ASP A 439 -30.36 7.85 3.72
N GLY A 440 -29.47 7.09 3.10
CA GLY A 440 -29.43 6.92 1.65
C GLY A 440 -28.63 8.01 0.91
N PRO A 441 -28.89 8.24 -0.38
CA PRO A 441 -28.07 9.11 -1.24
C PRO A 441 -27.92 10.53 -0.71
N ALA A 442 -26.69 10.97 -0.56
CA ALA A 442 -26.32 12.25 0.02
C ALA A 442 -25.11 12.85 -0.69
N THR A 443 -24.98 14.18 -0.63
CA THR A 443 -23.86 14.95 -1.18
C THR A 443 -23.37 15.96 -0.16
N ILE A 444 -22.06 16.09 -0.04
CA ILE A 444 -21.35 17.16 0.66
C ILE A 444 -20.43 17.83 -0.34
N THR A 445 -20.47 19.17 -0.44
CA THR A 445 -19.55 19.96 -1.25
C THR A 445 -18.88 21.00 -0.36
N ILE A 446 -17.56 21.11 -0.48
CA ILE A 446 -16.74 22.11 0.22
C ILE A 446 -16.05 22.97 -0.84
N THR A 447 -16.12 24.28 -0.69
CA THR A 447 -15.48 25.26 -1.60
C THR A 447 -14.59 26.20 -0.81
N ALA A 448 -13.39 26.49 -1.36
CA ALA A 448 -12.39 27.37 -0.75
C ALA A 448 -12.84 28.83 -0.59
#